data_3a7a349783b6383525a634e28109e2ed
#
_entry.id   3a7a349783b6383525a634e28109e2ed
#
_cell.length_a   1.000
_cell.length_b   1.000
_cell.length_c   1.000
_cell.angle_alpha   90.00
_cell.angle_beta   90.00
_cell.angle_gamma   90.00
#
_symmetry.space_group_name_H-M   'P 1'
#
loop_
_entity.id
_entity.type
_entity.pdbx_description
1 polymer ?
#
loop_
_entity_poly.entity_id
_entity_poly.type
_entity_poly.pdbx_seq_one_letter_code
_entity_poly.pdbx_strand_id
1 'polypeptide(L)'
;MELSVIIVNYNVKHFLEQCLHSVLKATKTVSSEIFVIDNNSVDGSMQLIKEKFPQVHLIENKDNVGFSKANNQAIRLAKGKYILLLNPDTVVEEDTFTKIVKFMDEHPDAGGLGVKMIDGKGNFLPESKRGLPTPWVAFCKMFGLSKLFPKSKKFGKYHLSYLDENEIHQVEVLAGAFMLLRKETIDKVGLLDENFFMYGEDIDLSYRITQGGYKNYYFPETTIIHYKGESTKKGSLNYVKVFYKAMIIFAQKHFSGGKANAFSLLLNLAIWFRALLSVLKRII
;
A
#
# COMPACT_ATOMS: atom_id res chain seq x y z
N MET A 1 11.15 -18.69 11.44
CA MET A 1 10.49 -17.39 11.42
C MET A 1 9.37 -17.44 10.38
N GLU A 2 8.13 -17.16 10.78
CA GLU A 2 6.99 -17.22 9.89
C GLU A 2 6.72 -15.85 9.24
N LEU A 3 6.83 -14.77 10.04
CA LEU A 3 6.44 -13.43 9.61
C LEU A 3 7.53 -12.40 9.92
N SER A 4 7.87 -11.56 8.94
CA SER A 4 8.64 -10.32 9.14
C SER A 4 7.71 -9.13 8.89
N VAL A 5 7.45 -8.34 9.94
CA VAL A 5 6.65 -7.11 9.84
C VAL A 5 7.58 -5.93 9.61
N ILE A 6 7.33 -5.16 8.56
CA ILE A 6 8.16 -4.01 8.15
C ILE A 6 7.30 -2.75 8.17
N ILE A 7 7.72 -1.75 8.95
CA ILE A 7 7.02 -0.49 9.14
C ILE A 7 7.98 0.65 8.78
N VAL A 8 7.62 1.47 7.80
CA VAL A 8 8.37 2.68 7.45
C VAL A 8 7.75 3.89 8.16
N ASN A 9 8.53 4.55 9.00
CA ASN A 9 8.10 5.71 9.77
C ASN A 9 8.65 7.02 9.21
N TYR A 10 7.81 8.06 9.21
CA TYR A 10 8.21 9.45 8.94
C TYR A 10 7.28 10.44 9.63
N ASN A 11 7.71 10.99 10.79
CA ASN A 11 7.01 12.03 11.54
C ASN A 11 5.54 11.69 11.93
N VAL A 12 5.29 10.48 12.43
CA VAL A 12 3.95 10.02 12.88
C VAL A 12 4.03 9.27 14.22
N LYS A 13 4.82 9.79 15.16
CA LYS A 13 5.14 9.19 16.47
C LYS A 13 3.94 8.53 17.17
N HIS A 14 2.82 9.24 17.29
CA HIS A 14 1.66 8.74 18.05
C HIS A 14 0.96 7.57 17.36
N PHE A 15 0.87 7.61 16.03
CA PHE A 15 0.31 6.50 15.25
C PHE A 15 1.24 5.30 15.27
N LEU A 16 2.55 5.52 15.12
CA LEU A 16 3.55 4.47 15.21
C LEU A 16 3.47 3.74 16.56
N GLU A 17 3.30 4.47 17.68
CA GLU A 17 3.16 3.88 19.00
C GLU A 17 1.94 2.95 19.08
N GLN A 18 0.78 3.40 18.60
CA GLN A 18 -0.44 2.60 18.54
C GLN A 18 -0.27 1.37 17.63
N CYS A 19 0.32 1.56 16.46
CA CYS A 19 0.62 0.49 15.51
C CYS A 19 1.50 -0.59 16.18
N LEU A 20 2.62 -0.21 16.78
CA LEU A 20 3.54 -1.14 17.43
C LEU A 20 2.88 -1.90 18.58
N HIS A 21 2.06 -1.25 19.40
CA HIS A 21 1.29 -1.94 20.44
C HIS A 21 0.35 -2.99 19.88
N SER A 22 -0.36 -2.72 18.79
CA SER A 22 -1.25 -3.68 18.14
C SER A 22 -0.48 -4.83 17.48
N VAL A 23 0.61 -4.52 16.79
CA VAL A 23 1.51 -5.50 16.17
C VAL A 23 2.08 -6.47 17.23
N LEU A 24 2.60 -5.95 18.34
CA LEU A 24 3.14 -6.78 19.41
C LEU A 24 2.11 -7.71 20.05
N LYS A 25 0.85 -7.30 20.10
CA LYS A 25 -0.23 -8.20 20.55
C LYS A 25 -0.50 -9.32 19.54
N ALA A 26 -0.55 -8.96 18.25
CA ALA A 26 -0.82 -9.89 17.16
C ALA A 26 0.34 -10.88 16.91
N THR A 27 1.58 -10.56 17.31
CA THR A 27 2.73 -11.45 17.15
C THR A 27 2.84 -12.53 18.24
N LYS A 28 2.00 -12.54 19.28
CA LYS A 28 2.10 -13.49 20.38
C LYS A 28 1.93 -14.96 19.96
N THR A 29 1.22 -15.20 18.89
CA THR A 29 0.86 -16.55 18.39
C THR A 29 1.61 -16.94 17.13
N VAL A 30 2.43 -16.04 16.56
CA VAL A 30 3.16 -16.26 15.31
C VAL A 30 4.63 -15.93 15.52
N SER A 31 5.53 -16.85 15.13
CA SER A 31 6.97 -16.59 15.20
C SER A 31 7.35 -15.45 14.26
N SER A 32 7.68 -14.27 14.81
CA SER A 32 7.82 -13.04 14.04
C SER A 32 8.97 -12.15 14.49
N GLU A 33 9.44 -11.33 13.59
CA GLU A 33 10.36 -10.21 13.79
C GLU A 33 9.72 -8.91 13.31
N ILE A 34 10.09 -7.79 13.91
CA ILE A 34 9.53 -6.48 13.58
C ILE A 34 10.67 -5.54 13.23
N PHE A 35 10.59 -4.92 12.06
CA PHE A 35 11.50 -3.86 11.61
C PHE A 35 10.75 -2.54 11.59
N VAL A 36 11.38 -1.49 12.12
CA VAL A 36 10.96 -0.11 11.88
C VAL A 36 12.08 0.61 11.17
N ILE A 37 11.78 1.21 10.03
CA ILE A 37 12.70 2.03 9.27
C ILE A 37 12.28 3.48 9.43
N ASP A 38 13.10 4.25 10.13
CA ASP A 38 12.85 5.67 10.32
C ASP A 38 13.51 6.50 9.24
N ASN A 39 12.70 7.24 8.49
CA ASN A 39 13.13 8.10 7.39
C ASN A 39 13.52 9.51 7.86
N ASN A 40 14.36 9.61 8.90
CA ASN A 40 14.83 10.88 9.47
C ASN A 40 13.70 11.70 10.11
N SER A 41 12.94 11.07 11.01
CA SER A 41 11.88 11.74 11.76
C SER A 41 12.47 12.72 12.82
N VAL A 42 11.79 13.83 13.01
CA VAL A 42 12.17 14.89 13.97
C VAL A 42 11.17 15.03 15.13
N ASP A 43 10.17 14.16 15.20
CA ASP A 43 9.07 14.20 16.17
C ASP A 43 9.33 13.37 17.45
N GLY A 44 10.52 12.80 17.59
CA GLY A 44 10.90 11.93 18.71
C GLY A 44 10.49 10.47 18.55
N SER A 45 10.10 10.03 17.34
CA SER A 45 9.77 8.63 17.03
C SER A 45 10.91 7.68 17.38
N MET A 46 12.17 8.01 17.03
CA MET A 46 13.34 7.16 17.29
C MET A 46 13.57 6.94 18.78
N GLN A 47 13.46 8.01 19.59
CA GLN A 47 13.61 7.89 21.05
C GLN A 47 12.51 7.01 21.63
N LEU A 48 11.26 7.18 21.20
CA LEU A 48 10.12 6.34 21.60
C LEU A 48 10.40 4.85 21.34
N ILE A 49 10.90 4.50 20.15
CA ILE A 49 11.19 3.09 19.80
C ILE A 49 12.27 2.52 20.72
N LYS A 50 13.38 3.24 20.91
CA LYS A 50 14.51 2.79 21.75
C LYS A 50 14.09 2.58 23.21
N GLU A 51 13.21 3.43 23.74
CA GLU A 51 12.76 3.37 25.13
C GLU A 51 11.66 2.32 25.37
N LYS A 52 10.64 2.27 24.49
CA LYS A 52 9.44 1.47 24.73
C LYS A 52 9.39 0.15 23.96
N PHE A 53 10.15 0.03 22.87
CA PHE A 53 10.10 -1.12 21.96
C PHE A 53 11.49 -1.70 21.65
N PRO A 54 12.31 -2.03 22.67
CA PRO A 54 13.71 -2.49 22.47
C PRO A 54 13.83 -3.81 21.67
N GLN A 55 12.74 -4.57 21.53
CA GLN A 55 12.67 -5.80 20.75
C GLN A 55 12.51 -5.58 19.23
N VAL A 56 12.28 -4.34 18.81
CA VAL A 56 12.12 -3.97 17.40
C VAL A 56 13.47 -3.69 16.77
N HIS A 57 13.69 -4.21 15.57
CA HIS A 57 14.88 -3.89 14.77
C HIS A 57 14.70 -2.49 14.16
N LEU A 58 15.39 -1.50 14.69
CA LEU A 58 15.35 -0.11 14.21
C LEU A 58 16.45 0.13 13.16
N ILE A 59 16.06 0.66 12.01
CA ILE A 59 16.95 1.15 10.96
C ILE A 59 16.75 2.68 10.85
N GLU A 60 17.81 3.45 11.10
CA GLU A 60 17.77 4.91 11.11
C GLU A 60 18.39 5.47 9.82
N ASN A 61 17.59 6.09 8.97
CA ASN A 61 18.08 6.78 7.79
C ASN A 61 18.46 8.23 8.12
N LYS A 62 19.49 8.74 7.47
CA LYS A 62 19.93 10.15 7.62
C LYS A 62 19.06 11.13 6.82
N ASP A 63 18.28 10.61 5.86
CA ASP A 63 17.40 11.36 4.97
C ASP A 63 16.11 10.58 4.74
N ASN A 64 15.05 11.25 4.27
CA ASN A 64 13.85 10.56 3.79
C ASN A 64 14.14 9.94 2.40
N VAL A 65 14.47 8.65 2.41
CA VAL A 65 14.83 7.90 1.19
C VAL A 65 13.61 7.41 0.38
N GLY A 66 12.40 7.69 0.85
CA GLY A 66 11.14 7.24 0.26
C GLY A 66 10.69 5.86 0.73
N PHE A 67 9.49 5.48 0.33
CA PHE A 67 8.83 4.26 0.82
C PHE A 67 9.47 2.98 0.28
N SER A 68 9.68 2.91 -1.04
CA SER A 68 10.25 1.71 -1.69
C SER A 68 11.63 1.36 -1.16
N LYS A 69 12.53 2.34 -1.14
CA LYS A 69 13.92 2.15 -0.70
C LYS A 69 14.00 1.79 0.78
N ALA A 70 13.20 2.44 1.63
CA ALA A 70 13.14 2.13 3.06
C ALA A 70 12.65 0.71 3.31
N ASN A 71 11.54 0.27 2.69
CA ASN A 71 11.08 -1.10 2.81
C ASN A 71 12.13 -2.11 2.33
N ASN A 72 12.78 -1.85 1.21
CA ASN A 72 13.79 -2.76 0.66
C ASN A 72 14.98 -2.97 1.60
N GLN A 73 15.34 -1.98 2.43
CA GLN A 73 16.41 -2.14 3.44
C GLN A 73 16.05 -3.28 4.42
N ALA A 74 14.81 -3.32 4.91
CA ALA A 74 14.37 -4.36 5.83
C ALA A 74 14.04 -5.68 5.12
N ILE A 75 13.46 -5.66 3.91
CA ILE A 75 13.16 -6.88 3.14
C ILE A 75 14.44 -7.70 2.92
N ARG A 76 15.59 -7.06 2.67
CA ARG A 76 16.89 -7.74 2.50
C ARG A 76 17.39 -8.43 3.78
N LEU A 77 16.95 -7.99 4.94
CA LEU A 77 17.30 -8.54 6.26
C LEU A 77 16.26 -9.54 6.77
N ALA A 78 15.05 -9.49 6.23
CA ALA A 78 13.90 -10.27 6.68
C ALA A 78 14.10 -11.78 6.49
N LYS A 79 13.79 -12.55 7.56
CA LYS A 79 13.94 -14.02 7.62
C LYS A 79 12.61 -14.75 7.57
N GLY A 80 11.49 -14.03 7.63
CA GLY A 80 10.15 -14.60 7.60
C GLY A 80 9.82 -15.30 6.29
N LYS A 81 9.05 -16.38 6.37
CA LYS A 81 8.42 -17.02 5.20
C LYS A 81 7.49 -16.03 4.47
N TYR A 82 6.86 -15.16 5.25
CA TYR A 82 6.03 -14.07 4.78
C TYR A 82 6.59 -12.72 5.23
N ILE A 83 6.42 -11.71 4.40
CA ILE A 83 6.87 -10.33 4.64
C ILE A 83 5.63 -9.43 4.59
N LEU A 84 5.34 -8.74 5.69
CA LEU A 84 4.24 -7.78 5.78
C LEU A 84 4.80 -6.36 5.71
N LEU A 85 4.46 -5.63 4.67
CA LEU A 85 4.62 -4.18 4.61
C LEU A 85 3.40 -3.55 5.27
N LEU A 86 3.63 -2.76 6.33
CA LEU A 86 2.57 -2.18 7.15
C LEU A 86 2.81 -0.69 7.35
N ASN A 87 1.79 0.12 7.11
CA ASN A 87 1.87 1.56 7.40
C ASN A 87 1.87 1.83 8.92
N PRO A 88 2.60 2.86 9.38
CA PRO A 88 2.68 3.23 10.80
C PRO A 88 1.37 3.81 11.36
N ASP A 89 0.43 4.22 10.51
CA ASP A 89 -0.89 4.76 10.87
C ASP A 89 -2.01 3.69 10.79
N THR A 90 -1.65 2.42 11.08
CA THR A 90 -2.57 1.28 11.12
C THR A 90 -2.68 0.67 12.52
N VAL A 91 -3.82 0.03 12.79
CA VAL A 91 -4.03 -0.80 14.00
C VAL A 91 -4.57 -2.16 13.54
N VAL A 92 -3.91 -3.24 13.93
CA VAL A 92 -4.29 -4.62 13.57
C VAL A 92 -5.03 -5.29 14.73
N GLU A 93 -5.93 -6.25 14.41
CA GLU A 93 -6.57 -7.12 15.41
C GLU A 93 -5.58 -8.15 15.96
N GLU A 94 -5.83 -8.67 17.16
CA GLU A 94 -4.89 -9.59 17.86
C GLU A 94 -4.69 -10.90 17.12
N ASP A 95 -5.67 -11.39 16.37
CA ASP A 95 -5.63 -12.64 15.61
C ASP A 95 -5.28 -12.45 14.11
N THR A 96 -5.05 -11.20 13.67
CA THR A 96 -4.76 -10.86 12.27
C THR A 96 -3.64 -11.75 11.71
N PHE A 97 -2.51 -11.84 12.41
CA PHE A 97 -1.34 -12.54 11.87
C PHE A 97 -1.53 -14.04 11.78
N THR A 98 -2.22 -14.64 12.75
CA THR A 98 -2.58 -16.06 12.71
C THR A 98 -3.48 -16.37 11.50
N LYS A 99 -4.50 -15.54 11.27
CA LYS A 99 -5.43 -15.71 10.14
C LYS A 99 -4.74 -15.59 8.78
N ILE A 100 -3.92 -14.54 8.59
CA ILE A 100 -3.28 -14.31 7.30
C ILE A 100 -2.19 -15.32 6.98
N VAL A 101 -1.41 -15.78 7.98
CA VAL A 101 -0.41 -16.84 7.81
C VAL A 101 -1.09 -18.15 7.42
N LYS A 102 -2.16 -18.53 8.14
CA LYS A 102 -2.95 -19.71 7.81
C LYS A 102 -3.48 -19.67 6.39
N PHE A 103 -4.11 -18.54 5.98
CA PHE A 103 -4.61 -18.38 4.61
C PHE A 103 -3.50 -18.56 3.58
N MET A 104 -2.34 -17.93 3.79
CA MET A 104 -1.21 -18.04 2.86
C MET A 104 -0.64 -19.47 2.80
N ASP A 105 -0.67 -20.23 3.90
CA ASP A 105 -0.24 -21.63 3.92
C ASP A 105 -1.20 -22.53 3.12
N GLU A 106 -2.50 -22.29 3.24
CA GLU A 106 -3.56 -23.02 2.52
C GLU A 106 -3.64 -22.64 1.03
N HIS A 107 -3.06 -21.51 0.62
CA HIS A 107 -3.11 -20.99 -0.75
C HIS A 107 -1.69 -20.80 -1.33
N PRO A 108 -1.04 -21.86 -1.82
CA PRO A 108 0.34 -21.76 -2.35
C PRO A 108 0.44 -20.89 -3.61
N ASP A 109 -0.66 -20.65 -4.32
CA ASP A 109 -0.75 -19.73 -5.45
C ASP A 109 -0.84 -18.25 -5.06
N ALA A 110 -1.07 -17.96 -3.76
CA ALA A 110 -1.09 -16.60 -3.25
C ALA A 110 0.33 -16.04 -3.15
N GLY A 111 0.65 -15.08 -4.00
CA GLY A 111 1.90 -14.32 -3.96
C GLY A 111 1.81 -13.11 -3.03
N GLY A 112 0.60 -12.54 -2.89
CA GLY A 112 0.33 -11.44 -2.00
C GLY A 112 -1.10 -11.41 -1.48
N LEU A 113 -1.30 -10.76 -0.32
CA LEU A 113 -2.59 -10.66 0.36
C LEU A 113 -2.75 -9.27 0.99
N GLY A 114 -3.91 -8.68 0.79
CA GLY A 114 -4.39 -7.49 1.50
C GLY A 114 -5.64 -7.83 2.31
N VAL A 115 -5.93 -7.04 3.33
CA VAL A 115 -7.05 -7.28 4.25
C VAL A 115 -8.11 -6.18 4.15
N LYS A 116 -9.25 -6.39 4.80
CA LYS A 116 -10.29 -5.36 4.95
C LYS A 116 -9.73 -4.19 5.77
N MET A 117 -9.85 -2.98 5.24
CA MET A 117 -9.46 -1.74 5.93
C MET A 117 -10.68 -0.88 6.20
N ILE A 118 -10.73 -0.30 7.39
CA ILE A 118 -11.72 0.71 7.79
C ILE A 118 -11.00 1.98 8.26
N ASP A 119 -11.67 3.11 8.18
CA ASP A 119 -11.17 4.35 8.78
C ASP A 119 -11.38 4.38 10.30
N GLY A 120 -10.88 5.41 11.00
CA GLY A 120 -11.08 5.59 12.44
C GLY A 120 -12.53 5.79 12.89
N LYS A 121 -13.49 5.86 11.95
CA LYS A 121 -14.94 5.95 12.20
C LYS A 121 -15.67 4.63 11.88
N GLY A 122 -14.95 3.59 11.46
CA GLY A 122 -15.51 2.30 11.10
C GLY A 122 -16.01 2.20 9.65
N ASN A 123 -15.80 3.22 8.80
CA ASN A 123 -16.21 3.14 7.40
C ASN A 123 -15.23 2.34 6.57
N PHE A 124 -15.75 1.49 5.69
CA PHE A 124 -14.93 0.72 4.75
C PHE A 124 -14.07 1.63 3.85
N LEU A 125 -12.81 1.27 3.70
CA LEU A 125 -11.88 1.95 2.81
C LEU A 125 -11.80 1.22 1.46
N PRO A 126 -12.34 1.82 0.37
CA PRO A 126 -12.41 1.16 -0.94
C PRO A 126 -11.05 0.73 -1.53
N GLU A 127 -9.95 1.32 -1.07
CA GLU A 127 -8.60 0.92 -1.47
C GLU A 127 -8.16 -0.45 -0.94
N SER A 128 -8.92 -1.09 -0.07
CA SER A 128 -8.70 -2.47 0.37
C SER A 128 -8.70 -3.46 -0.80
N LYS A 129 -9.44 -3.17 -1.85
CA LYS A 129 -9.50 -3.97 -3.07
C LYS A 129 -9.47 -3.06 -4.30
N ARG A 130 -8.47 -3.25 -5.15
CA ARG A 130 -8.24 -2.41 -6.33
C ARG A 130 -7.98 -3.21 -7.59
N GLY A 131 -8.47 -2.67 -8.71
CA GLY A 131 -8.08 -3.11 -10.04
C GLY A 131 -6.88 -2.33 -10.56
N LEU A 132 -6.23 -2.87 -11.57
CA LEU A 132 -5.09 -2.25 -12.25
C LEU A 132 -5.53 -0.93 -12.91
N PRO A 133 -4.82 0.19 -12.68
CA PRO A 133 -5.14 1.49 -13.27
C PRO A 133 -4.73 1.54 -14.77
N THR A 134 -5.44 0.78 -15.62
CA THR A 134 -5.30 0.93 -17.07
C THR A 134 -5.79 2.31 -17.53
N PRO A 135 -5.47 2.78 -18.74
CA PRO A 135 -5.96 4.07 -19.26
C PRO A 135 -7.46 4.23 -19.14
N TRP A 136 -8.24 3.18 -19.46
CA TRP A 136 -9.70 3.19 -19.33
C TRP A 136 -10.17 3.31 -17.87
N VAL A 137 -9.55 2.52 -16.97
CA VAL A 137 -9.90 2.52 -15.54
C VAL A 137 -9.56 3.87 -14.91
N ALA A 138 -8.41 4.46 -15.27
CA ALA A 138 -8.02 5.80 -14.84
C ALA A 138 -8.99 6.87 -15.36
N PHE A 139 -9.39 6.79 -16.63
CA PHE A 139 -10.39 7.67 -17.23
C PHE A 139 -11.72 7.59 -16.46
N CYS A 140 -12.26 6.39 -16.24
CA CYS A 140 -13.52 6.23 -15.50
C CYS A 140 -13.47 6.79 -14.08
N LYS A 141 -12.33 6.62 -13.38
CA LYS A 141 -12.11 7.18 -12.05
C LYS A 141 -12.05 8.71 -12.08
N MET A 142 -11.33 9.28 -13.02
CA MET A 142 -11.09 10.71 -13.15
C MET A 142 -12.35 11.50 -13.50
N PHE A 143 -13.18 10.96 -14.40
CA PHE A 143 -14.43 11.58 -14.84
C PHE A 143 -15.65 11.16 -14.01
N GLY A 144 -15.45 10.48 -12.88
CA GLY A 144 -16.52 10.16 -11.94
C GLY A 144 -17.45 9.01 -12.35
N LEU A 145 -17.21 8.37 -13.52
CA LEU A 145 -18.03 7.24 -14.00
C LEU A 145 -18.05 6.07 -13.01
N SER A 146 -16.94 5.84 -12.29
CA SER A 146 -16.87 4.83 -11.23
C SER A 146 -17.75 5.13 -10.02
N LYS A 147 -18.09 6.42 -9.77
CA LYS A 147 -19.02 6.83 -8.72
C LYS A 147 -20.47 6.75 -9.17
N LEU A 148 -20.72 7.11 -10.44
CA LEU A 148 -22.06 7.04 -11.04
C LEU A 148 -22.54 5.58 -11.21
N PHE A 149 -21.65 4.67 -11.56
CA PHE A 149 -21.96 3.27 -11.84
C PHE A 149 -21.08 2.31 -11.00
N PRO A 150 -21.19 2.35 -9.64
CA PRO A 150 -20.29 1.61 -8.76
C PRO A 150 -20.40 0.08 -8.92
N LYS A 151 -21.58 -0.45 -9.22
CA LYS A 151 -21.83 -1.88 -9.43
C LYS A 151 -21.45 -2.39 -10.83
N SER A 152 -21.01 -1.51 -11.73
CA SER A 152 -20.61 -1.89 -13.08
C SER A 152 -19.19 -2.45 -13.10
N LYS A 153 -19.00 -3.68 -13.60
CA LYS A 153 -17.66 -4.27 -13.85
C LYS A 153 -16.82 -3.43 -14.82
N LYS A 154 -17.44 -2.64 -15.71
CA LYS A 154 -16.76 -1.78 -16.67
C LYS A 154 -16.29 -0.46 -16.06
N PHE A 155 -17.10 0.18 -15.23
CA PHE A 155 -16.84 1.51 -14.67
C PHE A 155 -16.32 1.48 -13.23
N GLY A 156 -16.75 0.49 -12.41
CA GLY A 156 -16.35 0.31 -11.01
C GLY A 156 -15.00 -0.41 -10.80
N LYS A 157 -14.24 -0.68 -11.89
CA LYS A 157 -13.04 -1.53 -11.84
C LYS A 157 -11.91 -0.96 -10.96
N TYR A 158 -11.81 0.36 -10.78
CA TYR A 158 -10.72 0.94 -10.00
C TYR A 158 -10.71 0.47 -8.53
N HIS A 159 -11.87 0.45 -7.88
CA HIS A 159 -12.03 -0.02 -6.49
C HIS A 159 -12.73 -1.39 -6.41
N LEU A 160 -12.94 -2.05 -7.54
CA LEU A 160 -13.67 -3.32 -7.62
C LEU A 160 -14.98 -3.25 -6.83
N SER A 161 -15.69 -2.12 -6.93
CA SER A 161 -16.85 -1.78 -6.11
C SER A 161 -18.08 -2.65 -6.38
N TYR A 162 -18.03 -3.49 -7.40
CA TYR A 162 -19.01 -4.52 -7.71
C TYR A 162 -18.79 -5.84 -6.95
N LEU A 163 -17.63 -6.00 -6.26
CA LEU A 163 -17.34 -7.16 -5.43
C LEU A 163 -17.79 -6.90 -3.99
N ASP A 164 -18.29 -7.91 -3.30
CA ASP A 164 -18.63 -7.82 -1.88
C ASP A 164 -17.38 -7.55 -1.05
N GLU A 165 -17.50 -6.68 -0.05
CA GLU A 165 -16.40 -6.32 0.84
C GLU A 165 -16.19 -7.33 1.98
N ASN A 166 -17.08 -8.31 2.12
CA ASN A 166 -17.04 -9.35 3.16
C ASN A 166 -16.67 -10.73 2.59
N GLU A 167 -16.37 -10.82 1.30
CA GLU A 167 -15.98 -12.06 0.64
C GLU A 167 -14.52 -12.02 0.19
N ILE A 168 -13.86 -13.19 0.19
CA ILE A 168 -12.49 -13.35 -0.32
C ILE A 168 -12.52 -13.20 -1.84
N HIS A 169 -11.66 -12.35 -2.37
CA HIS A 169 -11.57 -12.12 -3.81
C HIS A 169 -10.13 -12.11 -4.31
N GLN A 170 -9.92 -12.61 -5.52
CA GLN A 170 -8.70 -12.29 -6.25
C GLN A 170 -8.78 -10.84 -6.72
N VAL A 171 -7.71 -10.06 -6.46
CA VAL A 171 -7.59 -8.64 -6.83
C VAL A 171 -6.36 -8.40 -7.68
N GLU A 172 -6.35 -7.31 -8.46
CA GLU A 172 -5.19 -6.99 -9.29
C GLU A 172 -4.12 -6.23 -8.50
N VAL A 173 -4.52 -5.39 -7.52
CA VAL A 173 -3.63 -4.50 -6.79
C VAL A 173 -3.91 -4.54 -5.30
N LEU A 174 -2.88 -4.81 -4.51
CA LEU A 174 -2.87 -4.73 -3.05
C LEU A 174 -2.61 -3.28 -2.61
N ALA A 175 -3.06 -2.93 -1.40
CA ALA A 175 -2.79 -1.62 -0.82
C ALA A 175 -1.47 -1.64 -0.05
N GLY A 176 -0.57 -0.67 -0.30
CA GLY A 176 0.70 -0.55 0.43
C GLY A 176 0.54 -0.30 1.93
N ALA A 177 -0.67 0.05 2.41
CA ALA A 177 -0.93 0.21 3.83
C ALA A 177 -0.91 -1.12 4.61
N PHE A 178 -1.26 -2.23 3.95
CA PHE A 178 -1.15 -3.60 4.44
C PHE A 178 -0.94 -4.52 3.24
N MET A 179 0.28 -4.96 3.05
CA MET A 179 0.66 -5.83 1.94
C MET A 179 1.48 -7.01 2.46
N LEU A 180 0.83 -8.16 2.65
CA LEU A 180 1.50 -9.41 2.99
C LEU A 180 2.01 -10.07 1.70
N LEU A 181 3.25 -10.49 1.71
CA LEU A 181 3.96 -11.03 0.55
C LEU A 181 4.60 -12.36 0.90
N ARG A 182 4.51 -13.33 0.02
CA ARG A 182 5.28 -14.58 0.11
C ARG A 182 6.73 -14.28 -0.27
N LYS A 183 7.68 -14.67 0.58
CA LYS A 183 9.11 -14.41 0.32
C LYS A 183 9.58 -15.00 -0.99
N GLU A 184 9.21 -16.23 -1.29
CA GLU A 184 9.51 -16.91 -2.56
C GLU A 184 9.00 -16.10 -3.78
N THR A 185 7.83 -15.48 -3.67
CA THR A 185 7.30 -14.60 -4.73
C THR A 185 8.19 -13.38 -4.92
N ILE A 186 8.63 -12.72 -3.81
CA ILE A 186 9.54 -11.57 -3.90
C ILE A 186 10.87 -12.00 -4.51
N ASP A 187 11.42 -13.13 -4.12
CA ASP A 187 12.68 -13.66 -4.65
C ASP A 187 12.59 -13.89 -6.17
N LYS A 188 11.40 -14.26 -6.68
CA LYS A 188 11.14 -14.46 -8.11
C LYS A 188 10.90 -13.16 -8.87
N VAL A 189 10.06 -12.26 -8.35
CA VAL A 189 9.60 -11.07 -9.10
C VAL A 189 10.41 -9.81 -8.79
N GLY A 190 11.27 -9.87 -7.77
CA GLY A 190 12.12 -8.78 -7.31
C GLY A 190 11.44 -7.89 -6.27
N LEU A 191 12.25 -7.05 -5.62
CA LEU A 191 11.87 -6.12 -4.57
C LEU A 191 10.98 -4.97 -5.11
N LEU A 192 10.57 -4.05 -4.23
CA LEU A 192 9.95 -2.79 -4.64
C LEU A 192 10.90 -2.01 -5.57
N ASP A 193 10.35 -1.41 -6.62
CA ASP A 193 11.15 -0.60 -7.53
C ASP A 193 11.47 0.76 -6.90
N GLU A 194 12.75 1.03 -6.66
CA GLU A 194 13.24 2.22 -5.96
C GLU A 194 13.12 3.52 -6.77
N ASN A 195 12.71 3.45 -8.05
CA ASN A 195 12.34 4.63 -8.83
C ASN A 195 11.04 5.27 -8.35
N PHE A 196 10.20 4.51 -7.63
CA PHE A 196 9.03 5.04 -6.93
C PHE A 196 9.45 5.54 -5.54
N PHE A 197 9.45 6.86 -5.36
CA PHE A 197 9.70 7.45 -4.04
C PHE A 197 8.56 7.14 -3.08
N MET A 198 7.32 7.27 -3.55
CA MET A 198 6.07 7.00 -2.84
C MET A 198 4.93 6.93 -3.86
N TYR A 199 3.94 6.07 -3.64
CA TYR A 199 2.84 5.74 -4.55
C TYR A 199 3.27 5.00 -5.81
N GLY A 200 2.46 4.05 -6.23
CA GLY A 200 2.68 3.26 -7.44
C GLY A 200 3.61 2.05 -7.29
N GLU A 201 4.44 2.00 -6.24
CA GLU A 201 5.26 0.83 -5.91
C GLU A 201 4.41 -0.39 -5.57
N ASP A 202 3.26 -0.17 -4.91
CA ASP A 202 2.27 -1.20 -4.57
C ASP A 202 1.58 -1.74 -5.83
N ILE A 203 1.27 -0.86 -6.78
CA ILE A 203 0.70 -1.22 -8.09
C ILE A 203 1.73 -2.01 -8.91
N ASP A 204 2.97 -1.52 -8.96
CA ASP A 204 4.08 -2.15 -9.69
C ASP A 204 4.36 -3.56 -9.18
N LEU A 205 4.52 -3.71 -7.86
CA LEU A 205 4.81 -5.00 -7.27
C LEU A 205 3.62 -5.96 -7.45
N SER A 206 2.39 -5.52 -7.20
CA SER A 206 1.18 -6.32 -7.41
C SER A 206 1.06 -6.81 -8.86
N TYR A 207 1.38 -5.95 -9.82
CA TYR A 207 1.38 -6.32 -11.24
C TYR A 207 2.46 -7.38 -11.55
N ARG A 208 3.70 -7.19 -11.05
CA ARG A 208 4.78 -8.17 -11.23
C ARG A 208 4.48 -9.52 -10.57
N ILE A 209 3.80 -9.54 -9.42
CA ILE A 209 3.32 -10.77 -8.78
C ILE A 209 2.42 -11.55 -9.73
N THR A 210 1.44 -10.87 -10.35
CA THR A 210 0.53 -11.54 -11.30
C THR A 210 1.23 -11.98 -12.59
N GLN A 211 2.18 -11.19 -13.10
CA GLN A 211 3.01 -11.58 -14.24
C GLN A 211 3.95 -12.75 -13.91
N GLY A 212 4.36 -12.89 -12.65
CA GLY A 212 5.14 -14.02 -12.15
C GLY A 212 4.34 -15.31 -11.98
N GLY A 213 3.03 -15.32 -12.30
CA GLY A 213 2.16 -16.50 -12.23
C GLY A 213 1.50 -16.71 -10.86
N TYR A 214 1.65 -15.77 -9.92
CA TYR A 214 0.98 -15.79 -8.63
C TYR A 214 -0.31 -14.98 -8.66
N LYS A 215 -1.12 -15.10 -7.57
CA LYS A 215 -2.34 -14.34 -7.37
C LYS A 215 -2.20 -13.37 -6.20
N ASN A 216 -2.90 -12.25 -6.30
CA ASN A 216 -3.12 -11.33 -5.18
C ASN A 216 -4.54 -11.54 -4.65
N TYR A 217 -4.68 -11.63 -3.32
CA TYR A 217 -5.95 -11.85 -2.67
C TYR A 217 -6.35 -10.67 -1.77
N TYR A 218 -7.64 -10.40 -1.73
CA TYR A 218 -8.30 -9.61 -0.71
C TYR A 218 -8.95 -10.58 0.30
N PHE A 219 -8.61 -10.43 1.58
CA PHE A 219 -9.01 -11.30 2.68
C PHE A 219 -9.73 -10.49 3.76
N PRO A 220 -11.07 -10.54 3.83
CA PRO A 220 -11.86 -9.73 4.76
C PRO A 220 -12.10 -10.35 6.13
N GLU A 221 -11.61 -11.59 6.40
CA GLU A 221 -11.83 -12.27 7.69
C GLU A 221 -11.02 -11.66 8.85
N THR A 222 -10.21 -10.66 8.56
CA THR A 222 -9.60 -9.76 9.53
C THR A 222 -9.70 -8.33 9.04
N THR A 223 -9.86 -7.40 9.97
CA THR A 223 -10.02 -5.97 9.67
C THR A 223 -8.92 -5.19 10.36
N ILE A 224 -8.37 -4.20 9.66
CA ILE A 224 -7.46 -3.23 10.26
C ILE A 224 -8.05 -1.83 10.21
N ILE A 225 -7.72 -1.00 11.20
CA ILE A 225 -7.97 0.43 11.14
C ILE A 225 -6.80 1.07 10.41
N HIS A 226 -7.08 1.95 9.45
CA HIS A 226 -6.08 2.77 8.76
C HIS A 226 -6.48 4.23 8.84
N TYR A 227 -5.81 5.02 9.67
CA TYR A 227 -6.14 6.43 9.90
C TYR A 227 -5.87 7.33 8.70
N LYS A 228 -5.14 6.85 7.72
CA LYS A 228 -4.96 7.39 6.37
C LYS A 228 -4.63 8.87 6.23
N GLY A 229 -3.40 9.14 5.90
CA GLY A 229 -2.97 10.48 5.48
C GLY A 229 -2.30 11.30 6.57
N GLU A 230 -1.96 10.69 7.69
CA GLU A 230 -1.30 11.35 8.81
C GLU A 230 0.14 11.74 8.47
N SER A 231 0.85 10.90 7.71
CA SER A 231 2.19 11.20 7.20
C SER A 231 2.21 12.05 5.93
N THR A 232 1.04 12.32 5.32
CA THR A 232 0.98 13.00 4.01
C THR A 232 -0.21 13.94 3.90
N LYS A 233 0.04 15.25 3.81
CA LYS A 233 -1.02 16.25 3.55
C LYS A 233 -1.53 16.12 2.11
N LYS A 234 -2.67 15.44 1.94
CA LYS A 234 -3.37 15.30 0.64
C LYS A 234 -3.74 16.68 0.09
N GLY A 235 -3.47 16.89 -1.20
CA GLY A 235 -3.78 18.16 -1.88
C GLY A 235 -2.63 19.15 -1.94
N SER A 236 -1.50 18.88 -1.31
CA SER A 236 -0.29 19.67 -1.53
C SER A 236 0.21 19.49 -2.97
N LEU A 237 0.82 20.53 -3.55
CA LEU A 237 1.41 20.45 -4.90
C LEU A 237 2.47 19.34 -4.98
N ASN A 238 3.18 19.07 -3.89
CA ASN A 238 4.16 18.01 -3.83
C ASN A 238 3.51 16.62 -3.92
N TYR A 239 2.42 16.38 -3.19
CA TYR A 239 1.62 15.16 -3.31
C TYR A 239 1.21 14.90 -4.76
N VAL A 240 0.66 15.93 -5.43
CA VAL A 240 0.21 15.83 -6.82
C VAL A 240 1.37 15.44 -7.75
N LYS A 241 2.52 16.14 -7.63
CA LYS A 241 3.71 15.86 -8.45
C LYS A 241 4.22 14.43 -8.25
N VAL A 242 4.36 13.97 -6.99
CA VAL A 242 4.87 12.63 -6.67
C VAL A 242 3.92 11.55 -7.20
N PHE A 243 2.61 11.71 -6.99
CA PHE A 243 1.60 10.76 -7.45
C PHE A 243 1.58 10.63 -8.99
N TYR A 244 1.58 11.76 -9.72
CA TYR A 244 1.56 11.70 -11.19
C TYR A 244 2.88 11.17 -11.76
N LYS A 245 4.02 11.53 -11.15
CA LYS A 245 5.32 10.96 -11.53
C LYS A 245 5.31 9.45 -11.41
N ALA A 246 4.78 8.92 -10.29
CA ALA A 246 4.67 7.49 -10.06
C ALA A 246 3.80 6.79 -11.13
N MET A 247 2.66 7.40 -11.50
CA MET A 247 1.81 6.86 -12.54
C MET A 247 2.48 6.86 -13.93
N ILE A 248 3.28 7.88 -14.24
CA ILE A 248 4.06 7.93 -15.49
C ILE A 248 5.12 6.83 -15.51
N ILE A 249 5.88 6.64 -14.40
CA ILE A 249 6.87 5.56 -14.27
C ILE A 249 6.19 4.20 -14.51
N PHE A 250 5.06 3.95 -13.85
CA PHE A 250 4.31 2.71 -14.02
C PHE A 250 3.90 2.48 -15.47
N ALA A 251 3.35 3.51 -16.12
CA ALA A 251 2.89 3.42 -17.51
C ALA A 251 4.05 3.14 -18.49
N GLN A 252 5.18 3.82 -18.31
CA GLN A 252 6.37 3.64 -19.16
C GLN A 252 6.99 2.26 -18.98
N LYS A 253 6.94 1.71 -17.76
CA LYS A 253 7.52 0.41 -17.43
C LYS A 253 6.67 -0.77 -17.97
N HIS A 254 5.34 -0.66 -17.86
CA HIS A 254 4.45 -1.81 -18.08
C HIS A 254 3.54 -1.73 -19.30
N PHE A 255 3.39 -0.55 -19.91
CA PHE A 255 2.61 -0.41 -21.12
C PHE A 255 3.52 -0.08 -22.29
N SER A 256 3.38 -0.82 -23.40
CA SER A 256 4.11 -0.58 -24.65
C SER A 256 3.26 0.19 -25.66
N GLY A 257 3.93 0.98 -26.53
CA GLY A 257 3.33 1.63 -27.69
C GLY A 257 2.21 2.62 -27.35
N GLY A 258 1.11 2.56 -28.10
CA GLY A 258 -0.01 3.50 -27.99
C GLY A 258 -0.69 3.55 -26.60
N LYS A 259 -0.63 2.50 -25.81
CA LYS A 259 -1.21 2.48 -24.45
C LYS A 259 -0.44 3.37 -23.47
N ALA A 260 0.90 3.39 -23.52
CA ALA A 260 1.72 4.27 -22.69
C ALA A 260 1.49 5.74 -23.06
N ASN A 261 1.42 6.05 -24.36
CA ASN A 261 1.17 7.41 -24.84
C ASN A 261 -0.24 7.89 -24.47
N ALA A 262 -1.27 7.03 -24.63
CA ALA A 262 -2.64 7.34 -24.24
C ALA A 262 -2.75 7.58 -22.72
N PHE A 263 -2.06 6.80 -21.89
CA PHE A 263 -2.05 6.99 -20.45
C PHE A 263 -1.37 8.31 -20.05
N SER A 264 -0.22 8.61 -20.64
CA SER A 264 0.51 9.88 -20.41
C SER A 264 -0.32 11.09 -20.86
N LEU A 265 -1.01 11.00 -22.00
CA LEU A 265 -1.92 12.06 -22.48
C LEU A 265 -3.07 12.29 -21.49
N LEU A 266 -3.73 11.23 -21.03
CA LEU A 266 -4.81 11.30 -20.03
C LEU A 266 -4.34 11.93 -18.72
N LEU A 267 -3.15 11.56 -18.24
CA LEU A 267 -2.57 12.16 -17.03
C LEU A 267 -2.30 13.64 -17.20
N ASN A 268 -1.72 14.05 -18.33
CA ASN A 268 -1.48 15.46 -18.63
C ASN A 268 -2.79 16.27 -18.70
N LEU A 269 -3.81 15.75 -19.38
CA LEU A 269 -5.14 16.37 -19.42
C LEU A 269 -5.75 16.50 -18.01
N ALA A 270 -5.59 15.51 -17.16
CA ALA A 270 -6.05 15.56 -15.77
C ALA A 270 -5.34 16.63 -14.94
N ILE A 271 -4.03 16.79 -15.12
CA ILE A 271 -3.23 17.83 -14.45
C ILE A 271 -3.74 19.21 -14.86
N TRP A 272 -3.88 19.46 -16.17
CA TRP A 272 -4.37 20.73 -16.69
C TRP A 272 -5.79 21.04 -16.24
N PHE A 273 -6.69 20.05 -16.25
CA PHE A 273 -8.06 20.22 -15.77
C PHE A 273 -8.14 20.58 -14.28
N ARG A 274 -7.34 19.90 -13.45
CA ARG A 274 -7.24 20.23 -12.01
C ARG A 274 -6.61 21.60 -11.77
N ALA A 275 -5.59 21.98 -12.52
CA ALA A 275 -4.99 23.30 -12.44
C ALA A 275 -6.03 24.38 -12.79
N LEU A 276 -6.79 24.20 -13.88
CA LEU A 276 -7.87 25.10 -14.29
C LEU A 276 -8.94 25.23 -13.19
N LEU A 277 -9.42 24.12 -12.62
CA LEU A 277 -10.40 24.14 -11.52
C LEU A 277 -9.86 24.84 -10.28
N SER A 278 -8.56 24.73 -9.99
CA SER A 278 -7.95 25.40 -8.84
C SER A 278 -7.85 26.90 -9.03
N VAL A 279 -7.63 27.36 -10.25
CA VAL A 279 -7.65 28.79 -10.63
C VAL A 279 -9.07 29.33 -10.53
N LEU A 280 -10.05 28.63 -11.11
CA LEU A 280 -11.46 29.05 -11.05
C LEU A 280 -11.99 29.17 -9.60
N LYS A 281 -11.60 28.26 -8.70
CA LYS A 281 -11.95 28.34 -7.27
C LYS A 281 -11.30 29.49 -6.52
N ARG A 282 -10.29 30.15 -7.06
CA ARG A 282 -9.66 31.35 -6.47
C ARG A 282 -10.25 32.65 -6.99
N ILE A 283 -11.05 32.58 -8.08
CA ILE A 283 -11.69 33.73 -8.71
C ILE A 283 -13.14 33.90 -8.26
N ILE A 284 -13.72 32.82 -7.72
CA ILE A 284 -15.04 32.77 -7.08
C ILE A 284 -14.88 32.78 -5.56
#